data_1abfb774d314e9d9d68ea43d70b1ab7a
#
_entry.id   1abfb774d314e9d9d68ea43d70b1ab7a
#
_cell.length_a   1.000
_cell.length_b   1.000
_cell.length_c   1.000
_cell.angle_alpha   90.00
_cell.angle_beta   90.00
_cell.angle_gamma   90.00
#
_symmetry.space_group_name_H-M   'P 1'
#
loop_
_entity.id
_entity.type
_entity.pdbx_description
1 polymer ?
#
loop_
_entity_poly.entity_id
_entity_poly.type
_entity_poly.pdbx_seq_one_letter_code
_entity_poly.pdbx_strand_id
1 'polypeptide(L)'
;MKTLLNYYEAIEQASLDMLNAARSGKWDEVVRLESACALLISVLKRSASSETLDTNQARVKSKIMQRILVNDAEVRQLAEPWLEDLDNVLAGRPKTVH
;
A
#
# COMPACT_ATOMS: atom_id res chain seq x y z
N MET A 1 -5.73 23.87 3.70
CA MET A 1 -6.62 22.74 3.94
C MET A 1 -6.38 21.66 2.89
N LYS A 2 -6.20 20.42 3.31
CA LYS A 2 -5.94 19.33 2.36
C LYS A 2 -7.25 18.84 1.78
N THR A 3 -7.30 18.74 0.45
CA THR A 3 -8.46 18.18 -0.26
C THR A 3 -8.38 16.66 -0.27
N LEU A 4 -9.49 16.01 -0.64
CA LEU A 4 -9.50 14.55 -0.80
C LEU A 4 -8.43 14.07 -1.77
N LEU A 5 -8.24 14.79 -2.89
CA LEU A 5 -7.22 14.41 -3.87
C LEU A 5 -5.81 14.46 -3.28
N ASN A 6 -5.53 15.41 -2.38
CA ASN A 6 -4.24 15.48 -1.72
C ASN A 6 -3.97 14.22 -0.88
N TYR A 7 -5.00 13.69 -0.21
CA TYR A 7 -4.87 12.45 0.54
C TYR A 7 -4.63 11.26 -0.39
N TYR A 8 -5.33 11.18 -1.52
CA TYR A 8 -5.10 10.13 -2.51
C TYR A 8 -3.69 10.19 -3.07
N GLU A 9 -3.20 11.39 -3.37
CA GLU A 9 -1.84 11.58 -3.85
C GLU A 9 -0.79 11.16 -2.81
N ALA A 10 -1.04 11.47 -1.54
CA ALA A 10 -0.15 11.07 -0.45
C ALA A 10 -0.11 9.55 -0.29
N ILE A 11 -1.25 8.89 -0.43
CA ILE A 11 -1.34 7.43 -0.37
C ILE A 11 -0.62 6.81 -1.57
N GLU A 12 -0.79 7.38 -2.75
CA GLU A 12 -0.08 6.92 -3.95
C GLU A 12 1.43 7.02 -3.76
N GLN A 13 1.92 8.15 -3.25
CA GLN A 13 3.34 8.33 -2.99
C GLN A 13 3.86 7.31 -1.97
N ALA A 14 3.11 7.10 -0.90
CA ALA A 14 3.49 6.11 0.10
C ALA A 14 3.52 4.70 -0.49
N SER A 15 2.58 4.36 -1.38
CA SER A 15 2.56 3.06 -2.04
C SER A 15 3.78 2.88 -2.96
N LEU A 16 4.19 3.94 -3.65
CA LEU A 16 5.38 3.91 -4.49
C LEU A 16 6.65 3.77 -3.66
N ASP A 17 6.74 4.50 -2.55
CA ASP A 17 7.88 4.39 -1.63
C ASP A 17 7.96 2.98 -1.05
N MET A 18 6.81 2.40 -0.73
CA MET A 18 6.72 1.02 -0.24
C MET A 18 7.24 0.03 -1.28
N LEU A 19 6.85 0.22 -2.53
CA LEU A 19 7.32 -0.64 -3.63
C LEU A 19 8.82 -0.54 -3.80
N ASN A 20 9.38 0.67 -3.76
CA ASN A 20 10.82 0.88 -3.87
C ASN A 20 11.57 0.22 -2.70
N ALA A 21 11.03 0.31 -1.50
CA ALA A 21 11.60 -0.36 -0.33
C ALA A 21 11.56 -1.88 -0.48
N ALA A 22 10.45 -2.42 -0.98
CA ALA A 22 10.30 -3.85 -1.22
C ALA A 22 11.29 -4.36 -2.26
N ARG A 23 11.49 -3.60 -3.34
CA ARG A 23 12.45 -3.94 -4.38
C ARG A 23 13.89 -3.95 -3.84
N SER A 24 14.16 -3.15 -2.82
CA SER A 24 15.47 -3.06 -2.17
C SER A 24 15.62 -4.04 -1.01
N GLY A 25 14.60 -4.82 -0.71
CA GLY A 25 14.62 -5.78 0.40
C GLY A 25 14.51 -5.14 1.78
N LYS A 26 14.09 -3.90 1.87
CA LYS A 26 13.95 -3.17 3.14
C LYS A 26 12.56 -3.39 3.73
N TRP A 27 12.32 -4.58 4.23
CA TRP A 27 10.99 -5.00 4.69
C TRP A 27 10.52 -4.26 5.94
N ASP A 28 11.43 -3.83 6.81
CA ASP A 28 11.10 -2.97 7.95
C ASP A 28 10.55 -1.62 7.49
N GLU A 29 11.10 -1.08 6.42
CA GLU A 29 10.60 0.15 5.80
C GLU A 29 9.22 -0.07 5.19
N VAL A 30 9.00 -1.22 4.54
CA VAL A 30 7.71 -1.59 3.97
C VAL A 30 6.63 -1.61 5.05
N VAL A 31 6.92 -2.23 6.20
CA VAL A 31 5.97 -2.31 7.32
C VAL A 31 5.64 -0.91 7.85
N ARG A 32 6.64 -0.06 7.97
CA ARG A 32 6.43 1.31 8.45
C ARG A 32 5.57 2.12 7.48
N LEU A 33 5.83 1.99 6.18
CA LEU A 33 5.06 2.68 5.14
C LEU A 33 3.63 2.14 5.05
N GLU A 34 3.44 0.84 5.26
CA GLU A 34 2.10 0.25 5.32
C GLU A 34 1.28 0.86 6.45
N SER A 35 1.88 1.05 7.62
CA SER A 35 1.22 1.69 8.75
C SER A 35 0.86 3.14 8.43
N ALA A 36 1.75 3.86 7.76
CA ALA A 36 1.49 5.23 7.33
C ALA A 36 0.33 5.30 6.33
N CYS A 37 0.28 4.35 5.39
CA CYS A 37 -0.82 4.25 4.43
C CYS A 37 -2.16 4.00 5.14
N ALA A 38 -2.17 3.09 6.11
CA ALA A 38 -3.38 2.78 6.86
C ALA A 38 -3.91 4.01 7.60
N LEU A 39 -3.01 4.81 8.16
CA LEU A 39 -3.37 6.05 8.83
C LEU A 39 -3.98 7.05 7.86
N LEU A 40 -3.35 7.23 6.69
CA LEU A 40 -3.85 8.12 5.65
C LEU A 40 -5.23 7.69 5.15
N ILE A 41 -5.44 6.38 4.99
CA ILE A 41 -6.73 5.83 4.57
C ILE A 41 -7.80 6.13 5.63
N SER A 42 -7.47 6.02 6.92
CA SER A 42 -8.39 6.33 8.01
C SER A 42 -8.81 7.81 7.97
N VAL A 43 -7.85 8.71 7.75
CA VAL A 43 -8.14 10.15 7.62
C VAL A 43 -9.00 10.40 6.40
N LEU A 44 -8.68 9.74 5.27
CA LEU A 44 -9.43 9.87 4.04
C LEU A 44 -10.90 9.47 4.22
N LYS A 45 -11.16 8.35 4.88
CA LYS A 45 -12.53 7.86 5.13
C LYS A 45 -13.35 8.87 5.92
N ARG A 46 -12.73 9.52 6.90
CA ARG A 46 -13.41 10.56 7.69
C ARG A 46 -13.69 11.80 6.86
N SER A 47 -12.76 12.19 6.01
CA SER A 47 -12.91 13.37 5.16
C SER A 47 -13.92 13.13 4.03
N ALA A 48 -13.99 11.90 3.52
CA ALA A 48 -14.87 11.56 2.40
C ALA A 48 -16.35 11.69 2.75
N SER A 49 -16.71 11.62 4.03
CA SER A 49 -18.10 11.78 4.45
C SER A 49 -18.61 13.21 4.30
N SER A 50 -17.72 14.20 4.20
CA SER A 50 -18.08 15.62 4.14
C SER A 50 -17.75 16.30 2.82
N GLU A 51 -17.11 15.61 1.88
CA GLU A 51 -16.76 16.17 0.58
C GLU A 51 -17.28 15.31 -0.56
N THR A 52 -17.72 15.97 -1.63
CA THR A 52 -18.07 15.30 -2.88
C THR A 52 -17.07 15.69 -3.95
N LEU A 53 -16.72 14.73 -4.79
CA LEU A 53 -15.81 14.95 -5.90
C LEU A 53 -16.61 15.26 -7.17
N ASP A 54 -16.16 16.23 -7.97
CA ASP A 54 -16.74 16.46 -9.28
C ASP A 54 -16.25 15.37 -10.26
N THR A 55 -16.74 15.42 -11.51
CA THR A 55 -16.44 14.41 -12.52
C THR A 55 -14.94 14.30 -12.80
N ASN A 56 -14.25 15.44 -12.91
CA ASN A 56 -12.82 15.46 -13.17
C ASN A 56 -12.03 14.90 -11.99
N GLN A 57 -12.40 15.29 -10.77
CA GLN A 57 -11.76 14.80 -9.55
C GLN A 57 -11.98 13.30 -9.37
N ALA A 58 -13.20 12.82 -9.68
CA ALA A 58 -13.49 11.39 -9.62
C ALA A 58 -12.65 10.59 -10.61
N ARG A 59 -12.40 11.15 -11.79
CA ARG A 59 -11.55 10.52 -12.81
C ARG A 59 -10.10 10.45 -12.36
N VAL A 60 -9.58 11.52 -11.78
CA VAL A 60 -8.22 11.56 -11.23
C VAL A 60 -8.09 10.57 -10.08
N LYS A 61 -9.07 10.54 -9.18
CA LYS A 61 -9.12 9.57 -8.08
C LYS A 61 -9.02 8.13 -8.60
N SER A 62 -9.82 7.82 -9.64
CA SER A 62 -9.83 6.47 -10.22
C SER A 62 -8.46 6.06 -10.74
N LYS A 63 -7.76 6.97 -11.42
CA LYS A 63 -6.42 6.70 -11.93
C LYS A 63 -5.41 6.48 -10.79
N ILE A 64 -5.50 7.30 -9.76
CA ILE A 64 -4.63 7.17 -8.58
C ILE A 64 -4.88 5.81 -7.90
N MET A 65 -6.15 5.44 -7.73
CA MET A 65 -6.50 4.16 -7.12
C MET A 65 -5.95 2.98 -7.92
N GLN A 66 -6.00 3.05 -9.24
CA GLN A 66 -5.43 2.01 -10.08
C GLN A 66 -3.92 1.88 -9.87
N ARG A 67 -3.20 3.01 -9.80
CA ARG A 67 -1.76 2.98 -9.55
C ARG A 67 -1.42 2.40 -8.17
N ILE A 68 -2.20 2.78 -7.16
CA ILE A 68 -2.03 2.24 -5.81
C ILE A 68 -2.21 0.72 -5.82
N LEU A 69 -3.25 0.23 -6.49
CA LEU A 69 -3.52 -1.20 -6.57
C LEU A 69 -2.40 -1.96 -7.30
N VAL A 70 -1.87 -1.39 -8.38
CA VAL A 70 -0.75 -1.99 -9.12
C VAL A 70 0.49 -2.05 -8.23
N ASN A 71 0.82 -0.96 -7.54
CA ASN A 71 1.97 -0.92 -6.64
C ASN A 71 1.82 -1.93 -5.50
N ASP A 72 0.63 -2.01 -4.92
CA ASP A 72 0.33 -2.95 -3.84
C ASP A 72 0.47 -4.39 -4.31
N ALA A 73 -0.03 -4.71 -5.50
CA ALA A 73 0.08 -6.04 -6.07
C ALA A 73 1.54 -6.45 -6.26
N GLU A 74 2.37 -5.54 -6.74
CA GLU A 74 3.79 -5.83 -6.93
C GLU A 74 4.52 -6.02 -5.60
N VAL A 75 4.19 -5.20 -4.59
CA VAL A 75 4.74 -5.37 -3.24
C VAL A 75 4.39 -6.76 -2.69
N ARG A 76 3.15 -7.19 -2.88
CA ARG A 76 2.71 -8.53 -2.43
C ARG A 76 3.47 -9.65 -3.13
N GLN A 77 3.70 -9.52 -4.43
CA GLN A 77 4.47 -10.51 -5.19
C GLN A 77 5.90 -10.62 -4.66
N LEU A 78 6.50 -9.48 -4.32
CA LEU A 78 7.85 -9.46 -3.76
C LEU A 78 7.89 -10.01 -2.34
N ALA A 79 6.80 -9.85 -1.58
CA ALA A 79 6.70 -10.33 -0.20
C ALA A 79 6.40 -11.83 -0.10
N GLU A 80 5.80 -12.42 -1.12
CA GLU A 80 5.34 -13.81 -1.09
C GLU A 80 6.40 -14.82 -0.63
N PRO A 81 7.61 -14.85 -1.21
CA PRO A 81 8.63 -15.81 -0.75
C PRO A 81 9.00 -15.62 0.71
N TRP A 82 9.09 -14.37 1.17
CA TRP A 82 9.39 -14.07 2.56
C TRP A 82 8.26 -14.51 3.49
N LEU A 83 7.02 -14.29 3.08
CA LEU A 83 5.84 -14.71 3.86
C LEU A 83 5.75 -16.23 3.96
N GLU A 84 6.07 -16.95 2.89
CA GLU A 84 6.10 -18.40 2.90
C GLU A 84 7.17 -18.93 3.85
N ASP A 85 8.36 -18.37 3.82
CA ASP A 85 9.44 -18.76 4.72
C ASP A 85 9.04 -18.54 6.18
N LEU A 86 8.43 -17.40 6.47
CA LEU A 86 7.97 -17.08 7.81
C LEU A 86 6.87 -18.05 8.26
N ASP A 87 5.93 -18.35 7.39
CA ASP A 87 4.84 -19.28 7.68
C ASP A 87 5.36 -20.67 7.99
N ASN A 88 6.35 -21.15 7.23
CA ASN A 88 6.98 -22.44 7.45
C ASN A 88 7.69 -22.50 8.81
N VAL A 89 8.38 -21.41 9.18
CA VAL A 89 9.05 -21.33 10.49
C VAL A 89 8.03 -21.37 11.61
N LEU A 90 6.96 -20.59 11.50
CA LEU A 90 5.92 -20.52 12.51
C LEU A 90 5.14 -21.84 12.64
N ALA A 91 4.97 -22.55 11.54
CA ALA A 91 4.30 -23.85 11.54
C ALA A 91 5.21 -25.00 12.03
N GLY A 92 6.48 -24.71 12.30
CA GLY A 92 7.44 -25.74 12.72
C GLY A 92 7.81 -26.70 11.62
N ARG A 93 7.55 -26.36 10.37
CA ARG A 93 7.89 -27.21 9.24
C ARG A 93 9.27 -26.84 8.69
N PRO A 94 10.11 -27.83 8.40
CA PRO A 94 11.38 -27.52 7.77
C PRO A 94 11.13 -26.96 6.37
N LYS A 95 12.02 -26.08 5.95
CA LYS A 95 11.99 -25.57 4.59
C LYS A 95 12.09 -26.74 3.64
N THR A 96 11.07 -26.95 2.83
CA THR A 96 11.04 -28.12 1.95
C THR A 96 12.07 -27.98 0.86
N VAL A 97 12.91 -28.97 0.79
CA VAL A 97 13.89 -29.10 -0.28
C VAL A 97 13.37 -30.17 -1.22
N HIS A 98 12.84 -29.72 -2.30
CA HIS A 98 12.38 -30.63 -3.33
C HIS A 98 13.11 -30.37 -4.62
#